data_832e2c611ff7c5ed2787381e18087139
#
_entry.id   832e2c611ff7c5ed2787381e18087139
#
_cell.length_a   1.000
_cell.length_b   1.000
_cell.length_c   1.000
_cell.angle_alpha   90.00
_cell.angle_beta   90.00
_cell.angle_gamma   90.00
#
_symmetry.space_group_name_H-M   'P 1'
#
loop_
_entity.id
_entity.type
_entity.pdbx_description
1 polymer ?
#
loop_
_entity_poly.entity_id
_entity_poly.type
_entity_poly.pdbx_seq_one_letter_code
_entity_poly.pdbx_strand_id
1 'polypeptide(L)'
;MKKLSKVQEKQQALVLDVADRLEAQAREEIPGMLQCWFDMEFHLFPSSLLLCFQFESEQALEAAKPELLKWQKRLSAAMVKKGVILKDMRKHLVFTLNGPED
;
A
#
# COMPACT_ATOMS: atom_id res chain seq x y z
N MET A 1 -2.59 -11.60 -23.35
CA MET A 1 -2.15 -10.76 -22.23
C MET A 1 -1.44 -9.52 -22.76
N LYS A 2 -1.88 -8.35 -22.34
CA LYS A 2 -1.19 -7.13 -22.74
C LYS A 2 0.15 -7.01 -22.03
N LYS A 3 1.18 -6.79 -22.80
CA LYS A 3 2.50 -6.52 -22.26
C LYS A 3 2.54 -5.10 -21.71
N LEU A 4 3.06 -4.92 -20.51
CA LEU A 4 3.22 -3.60 -19.94
C LEU A 4 4.28 -2.80 -20.71
N SER A 5 4.08 -1.50 -20.85
CA SER A 5 5.10 -0.61 -21.40
C SER A 5 6.26 -0.51 -20.41
N LYS A 6 7.40 -0.01 -20.88
CA LYS A 6 8.57 0.19 -20.00
C LYS A 6 8.25 1.12 -18.83
N VAL A 7 7.44 2.16 -19.06
CA VAL A 7 7.03 3.08 -18.03
C VAL A 7 6.15 2.37 -16.99
N GLN A 8 5.20 1.55 -17.47
CA GLN A 8 4.32 0.78 -16.60
C GLN A 8 5.10 -0.25 -15.77
N GLU A 9 6.08 -0.92 -16.38
CA GLU A 9 6.95 -1.85 -15.66
C GLU A 9 7.71 -1.16 -14.54
N LYS A 10 8.24 0.04 -14.81
CA LYS A 10 8.93 0.83 -13.79
C LYS A 10 8.00 1.26 -12.66
N GLN A 11 6.78 1.67 -13.01
CA GLN A 11 5.79 2.06 -12.00
C GLN A 11 5.43 0.87 -11.12
N GLN A 12 5.20 -0.30 -11.71
CA GLN A 12 4.90 -1.51 -10.97
C GLN A 12 6.05 -1.91 -10.04
N ALA A 13 7.28 -1.90 -10.55
CA ALA A 13 8.45 -2.26 -9.76
C ALA A 13 8.65 -1.31 -8.58
N LEU A 14 8.42 -0.01 -8.80
CA LEU A 14 8.52 1.01 -7.77
C LEU A 14 7.50 0.76 -6.66
N VAL A 15 6.26 0.49 -7.03
CA VAL A 15 5.19 0.24 -6.06
C VAL A 15 5.45 -1.06 -5.30
N LEU A 16 5.89 -2.11 -6.00
CA LEU A 16 6.22 -3.39 -5.36
C LEU A 16 7.32 -3.20 -4.31
N ASP A 17 8.37 -2.46 -4.64
CA ASP A 17 9.46 -2.21 -3.68
C ASP A 17 8.95 -1.50 -2.43
N VAL A 18 8.14 -0.46 -2.61
CA VAL A 18 7.57 0.29 -1.48
C VAL A 18 6.63 -0.59 -0.67
N ALA A 19 5.75 -1.33 -1.35
CA ALA A 19 4.78 -2.21 -0.67
C ALA A 19 5.49 -3.30 0.13
N ASP A 20 6.53 -3.92 -0.43
CA ASP A 20 7.29 -4.96 0.26
C ASP A 20 7.97 -4.43 1.51
N ARG A 21 8.54 -3.24 1.45
CA ARG A 21 9.19 -2.61 2.60
C ARG A 21 8.20 -2.27 3.69
N LEU A 22 7.06 -1.71 3.33
CA LEU A 22 6.02 -1.37 4.30
C LEU A 22 5.42 -2.64 4.91
N GLU A 23 5.20 -3.67 4.10
CA GLU A 23 4.70 -4.96 4.59
C GLU A 23 5.65 -5.55 5.65
N ALA A 24 6.94 -5.57 5.38
CA ALA A 24 7.93 -6.09 6.32
C ALA A 24 7.90 -5.32 7.64
N GLN A 25 7.85 -3.99 7.56
CA GLN A 25 7.78 -3.14 8.75
C GLN A 25 6.47 -3.36 9.51
N ALA A 26 5.35 -3.42 8.78
CA ALA A 26 4.03 -3.55 9.39
C ALA A 26 3.87 -4.89 10.10
N ARG A 27 4.40 -5.96 9.52
CA ARG A 27 4.32 -7.28 10.14
C ARG A 27 5.11 -7.35 11.44
N GLU A 28 6.16 -6.55 11.58
CA GLU A 28 6.93 -6.47 12.82
C GLU A 28 6.26 -5.56 13.85
N GLU A 29 5.63 -4.47 13.40
CA GLU A 29 5.13 -3.42 14.29
C GLU A 29 3.66 -3.55 14.66
N ILE A 30 2.85 -4.20 13.80
CA ILE A 30 1.40 -4.27 13.98
C ILE A 30 0.96 -5.71 14.22
N PRO A 31 0.49 -6.04 15.44
CA PRO A 31 -0.03 -7.39 15.71
C PRO A 31 -1.22 -7.72 14.80
N GLY A 32 -1.22 -8.93 14.23
CA GLY A 32 -2.34 -9.42 13.41
C GLY A 32 -2.31 -8.96 11.96
N MET A 33 -1.29 -8.22 11.55
CA MET A 33 -1.12 -7.84 10.15
C MET A 33 -0.60 -9.02 9.36
N LEU A 34 -1.33 -9.42 8.30
CA LEU A 34 -1.00 -10.60 7.50
C LEU A 34 -0.14 -10.26 6.29
N GLN A 35 -0.62 -9.34 5.47
CA GLN A 35 0.05 -9.00 4.21
C GLN A 35 -0.37 -7.63 3.71
N CYS A 36 0.42 -7.11 2.80
CA CYS A 36 0.11 -5.90 2.06
C CYS A 36 -0.12 -6.28 0.60
N TRP A 37 -1.22 -5.81 0.03
CA TRP A 37 -1.46 -5.94 -1.40
C TRP A 37 -1.87 -4.58 -1.93
N PHE A 38 -1.81 -4.40 -3.25
CA PHE A 38 -2.16 -3.11 -3.84
C PHE A 38 -2.92 -3.28 -5.14
N ASP A 39 -3.66 -2.22 -5.48
CA ASP A 39 -4.36 -2.11 -6.74
C ASP A 39 -4.05 -0.73 -7.33
N MET A 40 -3.97 -0.66 -8.66
CA MET A 40 -3.77 0.61 -9.34
C MET A 40 -4.07 0.49 -10.82
N GLU A 41 -4.45 1.61 -11.43
CA GLU A 41 -4.58 1.72 -12.87
C GLU A 41 -3.40 2.52 -13.41
N PHE A 42 -2.62 1.94 -14.33
CA PHE A 42 -1.37 2.55 -14.79
C PHE A 42 -1.55 3.93 -15.42
N HIS A 43 -2.64 4.12 -16.16
CA HIS A 43 -2.90 5.40 -16.82
C HIS A 43 -3.38 6.48 -15.83
N LEU A 44 -3.71 6.10 -14.61
CA LEU A 44 -4.10 7.00 -13.53
C LEU A 44 -3.11 6.95 -12.36
N PHE A 45 -1.88 6.61 -12.64
CA PHE A 45 -0.83 6.58 -11.62
C PHE A 45 -0.30 8.01 -11.39
N PRO A 46 -0.08 8.42 -10.14
CA PRO A 46 -0.26 7.66 -8.90
C PRO A 46 -1.65 7.78 -8.24
N SER A 47 -2.58 8.52 -8.85
CA SER A 47 -3.86 8.86 -8.20
C SER A 47 -4.72 7.63 -7.89
N SER A 48 -4.60 6.56 -8.68
CA SER A 48 -5.39 5.34 -8.49
C SER A 48 -4.75 4.34 -7.53
N LEU A 49 -3.52 4.59 -7.07
CA LEU A 49 -2.80 3.64 -6.22
C LEU A 49 -3.51 3.48 -4.86
N LEU A 50 -3.75 2.23 -4.47
CA LEU A 50 -4.29 1.88 -3.17
C LEU A 50 -3.52 0.70 -2.59
N LEU A 51 -2.83 0.92 -1.47
CA LEU A 51 -2.22 -0.16 -0.68
C LEU A 51 -3.21 -0.61 0.38
N CYS A 52 -3.31 -1.93 0.54
CA CYS A 52 -4.22 -2.53 1.52
C CYS A 52 -3.42 -3.39 2.49
N PHE A 53 -3.52 -3.08 3.78
CA PHE A 53 -2.95 -3.90 4.84
C PHE A 53 -4.06 -4.82 5.33
N GLN A 54 -3.90 -6.12 5.06
CA GLN A 54 -4.88 -7.12 5.46
C GLN A 54 -4.59 -7.62 6.87
N PHE A 55 -5.64 -7.70 7.69
CA PHE A 55 -5.55 -8.15 9.08
C PHE A 55 -6.21 -9.49 9.27
N GLU A 56 -5.73 -10.26 10.24
CA GLU A 56 -6.23 -11.60 10.54
C GLU A 56 -7.62 -11.60 11.15
N SER A 57 -8.04 -10.49 11.79
CA SER A 57 -9.34 -10.39 12.46
C SER A 57 -9.78 -8.95 12.56
N GLU A 58 -11.08 -8.76 12.75
CA GLU A 58 -11.66 -7.44 13.01
C GLU A 58 -11.06 -6.82 14.27
N GLN A 59 -10.82 -7.63 15.29
CA GLN A 59 -10.22 -7.17 16.53
C GLN A 59 -8.83 -6.60 16.31
N ALA A 60 -8.00 -7.29 15.53
CA ALA A 60 -6.65 -6.82 15.21
C ALA A 60 -6.70 -5.52 14.40
N LEU A 61 -7.63 -5.44 13.44
CA LEU A 61 -7.80 -4.25 12.61
C LEU A 61 -8.22 -3.05 13.48
N GLU A 62 -9.20 -3.24 14.36
CA GLU A 62 -9.66 -2.17 15.23
C GLU A 62 -8.54 -1.67 16.15
N ALA A 63 -7.73 -2.59 16.68
CA ALA A 63 -6.61 -2.23 17.53
C ALA A 63 -5.55 -1.43 16.76
N ALA A 64 -5.41 -1.67 15.46
CA ALA A 64 -4.42 -1.00 14.62
C ALA A 64 -4.89 0.36 14.10
N LYS A 65 -6.19 0.64 14.09
CA LYS A 65 -6.75 1.88 13.51
C LYS A 65 -6.05 3.16 13.97
N PRO A 66 -5.68 3.35 15.24
CA PRO A 66 -4.97 4.57 15.65
C PRO A 66 -3.64 4.79 14.94
N GLU A 67 -3.07 3.73 14.35
CA GLU A 67 -1.80 3.79 13.64
C GLU A 67 -1.96 4.08 12.14
N LEU A 68 -3.19 4.15 11.63
CA LEU A 68 -3.43 4.27 10.19
C LEU A 68 -2.75 5.49 9.58
N LEU A 69 -2.88 6.65 10.20
CA LEU A 69 -2.28 7.88 9.68
C LEU A 69 -0.76 7.78 9.63
N LYS A 70 -0.14 7.15 10.62
CA LYS A 70 1.31 6.93 10.63
C LYS A 70 1.76 6.17 9.38
N TRP A 71 1.02 5.12 9.01
CA TRP A 71 1.35 4.29 7.86
C TRP A 71 1.07 5.01 6.54
N GLN A 72 0.02 5.80 6.49
CA GLN A 72 -0.26 6.66 5.34
C GLN A 72 0.88 7.65 5.12
N LYS A 73 1.41 8.23 6.20
CA LYS A 73 2.56 9.13 6.13
C LYS A 73 3.83 8.40 5.67
N ARG A 74 4.05 7.18 6.15
CA ARG A 74 5.20 6.37 5.74
C ARG A 74 5.15 6.04 4.25
N LEU A 75 3.96 5.70 3.75
CA LEU A 75 3.78 5.46 2.32
C LEU A 75 4.10 6.71 1.51
N SER A 76 3.56 7.85 1.91
CA SER A 76 3.81 9.11 1.22
C SER A 76 5.30 9.44 1.18
N ALA A 77 5.99 9.30 2.32
CA ALA A 77 7.44 9.55 2.40
C ALA A 77 8.24 8.60 1.51
N ALA A 78 7.87 7.32 1.49
CA ALA A 78 8.56 6.33 0.67
C ALA A 78 8.38 6.63 -0.83
N MET A 79 7.18 7.07 -1.23
CA MET A 79 6.90 7.42 -2.62
C MET A 79 7.66 8.68 -3.04
N VAL A 80 7.77 9.67 -2.15
CA VAL A 80 8.55 10.89 -2.42
C VAL A 80 10.00 10.55 -2.71
N LYS A 81 10.57 9.60 -1.96
CA LYS A 81 11.95 9.14 -2.21
C LYS A 81 12.12 8.52 -3.59
N LYS A 82 11.04 8.02 -4.18
CA LYS A 82 11.03 7.46 -5.53
C LYS A 82 10.63 8.50 -6.58
N GLY A 83 10.46 9.77 -6.17
CA GLY A 83 10.07 10.84 -7.08
C GLY A 83 8.57 10.93 -7.34
N VAL A 84 7.74 10.31 -6.52
CA VAL A 84 6.29 10.29 -6.70
C VAL A 84 5.60 10.99 -5.53
N ILE A 85 4.78 11.99 -5.84
CA ILE A 85 4.04 12.76 -4.83
C ILE A 85 2.60 12.29 -4.79
N LEU A 86 2.14 11.86 -3.61
CA LEU A 86 0.74 11.51 -3.37
C LEU A 86 0.03 12.75 -2.83
N LYS A 87 -0.91 13.29 -3.60
CA LYS A 87 -1.61 14.53 -3.24
C LYS A 87 -2.44 14.39 -1.97
N ASP A 88 -3.07 13.23 -1.78
CA ASP A 88 -3.86 12.95 -0.58
C ASP A 88 -3.51 11.56 -0.07
N MET A 89 -2.56 11.49 0.85
CA MET A 89 -2.03 10.23 1.37
C MET A 89 -3.12 9.33 2.00
N ARG A 90 -4.21 9.93 2.48
CA ARG A 90 -5.29 9.16 3.12
C ARG A 90 -6.03 8.24 2.14
N LYS A 91 -5.95 8.55 0.84
CA LYS A 91 -6.61 7.76 -0.20
C LYS A 91 -5.79 6.57 -0.66
N HIS A 92 -4.54 6.47 -0.25
CA HIS A 92 -3.60 5.52 -0.84
C HIS A 92 -3.26 4.34 0.05
N LEU A 93 -3.73 4.32 1.29
CA LEU A 93 -3.49 3.19 2.20
C LEU A 93 -4.68 3.00 3.13
N VAL A 94 -5.16 1.77 3.20
CA VAL A 94 -6.28 1.41 4.08
C VAL A 94 -5.96 0.11 4.82
N PHE A 95 -6.66 -0.11 5.93
CA PHE A 95 -6.64 -1.38 6.65
C PHE A 95 -7.91 -2.14 6.28
N THR A 96 -7.79 -3.43 6.01
CA THR A 96 -8.91 -4.24 5.54
C THR A 96 -8.84 -5.65 6.09
N LEU A 97 -9.96 -6.36 6.05
CA LEU A 97 -10.01 -7.79 6.33
C LEU A 97 -9.96 -8.60 5.05
N ASN A 98 -10.11 -7.95 3.91
CA ASN A 98 -10.20 -8.62 2.61
C ASN A 98 -8.84 -8.87 2.00
N GLY A 99 -8.70 -10.02 1.32
CA GLY A 99 -7.54 -10.32 0.51
C GLY A 99 -7.70 -9.78 -0.92
N PRO A 100 -6.65 -9.91 -1.75
CA PRO A 100 -6.68 -9.35 -3.11
C PRO A 100 -7.70 -10.03 -4.03
N GLU A 101 -8.20 -11.19 -3.65
CA GLU A 101 -9.18 -11.95 -4.45
C GLU A 101 -10.61 -11.82 -3.96
N ASP A 102 -10.83 -11.08 -2.90
CA ASP A 102 -12.17 -10.92 -2.32
C ASP A 102 -13.00 -9.87 -3.04
#